data_601031fc210dc6299e7adce622387eb8
#
_entry.id   601031fc210dc6299e7adce622387eb8
#
_cell.length_a   1.000
_cell.length_b   1.000
_cell.length_c   1.000
_cell.angle_alpha   90.00
_cell.angle_beta   90.00
_cell.angle_gamma   90.00
#
_symmetry.space_group_name_H-M   'P 1'
#
loop_
_entity.id
_entity.type
_entity.pdbx_description
1 polymer ?
#
loop_
_entity_poly.entity_id
_entity_poly.type
_entity_poly.pdbx_seq_one_letter_code
_entity_poly.pdbx_strand_id
1 'polypeptide(L)'
;MLAAVEVFAGNGGSGYSRYGIGDISYFVSNRAIGMGGAGLSVLSNNSIARINPAGLSQINRTSYSISALYEGISTKDGIKSGYFGETFFDGFMIAIPISPKNGIVLSAGITPYSRINYNVITPDSFDNINYNTHFQGDGGLTQGNLAISALPINDIHVGAKFNYYMGTLNHTTQQSFGSSSEFSGVKRSLELRGVGFTIGSVYSGLKNALHLSDANSLNIGIVFSTTSYLTAIEEKFYTYKTATLTTRDTAASNNFKMRIPYSLGFGTSYLSERFLLATDIYYQNWKRYTFNGVSASELRDSYCFSIGGELLPKRDQSAPYLQRMPYRLGFFYNSSYYRINDKPINEFGITGGFGIPIFGDVRIDLGIEYSFRGTTDLQMQKDNIFRLSFSLSGSELWFVRPEQE
;
A
#
# COMPACT_ATOMS: atom_id res chain seq x y z
N MET A 1 -25.03 29.29 -5.09
CA MET A 1 -25.72 28.03 -5.41
C MET A 1 -24.78 26.90 -4.96
N LEU A 2 -24.97 26.39 -3.75
CA LEU A 2 -24.20 25.26 -3.21
C LEU A 2 -24.73 24.02 -3.91
N ALA A 3 -23.92 23.39 -4.77
CA ALA A 3 -24.22 22.09 -5.31
C ALA A 3 -24.16 21.09 -4.15
N ALA A 4 -25.28 20.44 -3.87
CA ALA A 4 -25.33 19.33 -2.93
C ALA A 4 -24.51 18.18 -3.54
N VAL A 5 -23.35 17.92 -2.97
CA VAL A 5 -22.57 16.72 -3.25
C VAL A 5 -23.28 15.56 -2.57
N GLU A 6 -23.93 14.70 -3.35
CA GLU A 6 -24.46 13.45 -2.80
C GLU A 6 -23.28 12.59 -2.36
N VAL A 7 -23.13 12.51 -1.05
CA VAL A 7 -22.14 11.61 -0.41
C VAL A 7 -22.75 10.23 -0.33
N PHE A 8 -22.39 9.35 -1.24
CA PHE A 8 -22.67 7.93 -1.10
C PHE A 8 -21.61 7.30 -0.18
N ALA A 9 -21.97 7.13 1.07
CA ALA A 9 -21.20 6.30 2.00
C ALA A 9 -21.48 4.82 1.67
N GLY A 10 -20.56 4.15 0.97
CA GLY A 10 -20.65 2.73 0.69
C GLY A 10 -20.09 2.33 -0.67
N ASN A 11 -19.54 1.16 -0.77
CA ASN A 11 -19.01 0.39 -1.89
C ASN A 11 -18.85 1.17 -3.21
N GLY A 12 -17.75 1.83 -3.36
CA GLY A 12 -17.37 2.53 -4.57
C GLY A 12 -16.00 3.17 -4.40
N GLY A 13 -15.18 3.06 -5.42
CA GLY A 13 -13.81 3.57 -5.46
C GLY A 13 -13.41 3.85 -6.89
N SER A 14 -12.15 3.67 -7.21
CA SER A 14 -11.67 3.84 -8.56
C SER A 14 -12.00 2.65 -9.46
N GLY A 15 -12.58 2.90 -10.63
CA GLY A 15 -12.81 1.89 -11.65
C GLY A 15 -11.52 1.21 -12.14
N TYR A 16 -10.36 1.80 -11.91
CA TYR A 16 -9.06 1.21 -12.23
C TYR A 16 -8.75 -0.03 -11.38
N SER A 17 -9.23 -0.09 -10.14
CA SER A 17 -9.02 -1.25 -9.26
C SER A 17 -9.70 -2.54 -9.73
N ARG A 18 -10.50 -2.47 -10.81
CA ARG A 18 -11.12 -3.64 -11.48
C ARG A 18 -10.09 -4.57 -12.11
N TYR A 19 -8.93 -4.05 -12.50
CA TYR A 19 -7.93 -4.80 -13.24
C TYR A 19 -6.87 -5.42 -12.34
N GLY A 20 -6.36 -6.60 -12.74
CA GLY A 20 -5.32 -7.32 -12.02
C GLY A 20 -5.75 -7.79 -10.63
N ILE A 21 -5.08 -7.30 -9.62
CA ILE A 21 -5.34 -7.58 -8.20
C ILE A 21 -5.78 -6.33 -7.42
N GLY A 22 -6.14 -5.25 -8.12
CA GLY A 22 -6.55 -3.98 -7.53
C GLY A 22 -5.39 -3.01 -7.26
N ASP A 23 -5.68 -1.94 -6.53
CA ASP A 23 -4.69 -0.92 -6.19
C ASP A 23 -3.63 -1.45 -5.23
N ILE A 24 -2.35 -1.29 -5.57
CA ILE A 24 -1.21 -1.81 -4.82
C ILE A 24 -0.73 -0.79 -3.81
N SER A 25 -0.44 -1.25 -2.59
CA SER A 25 0.14 -0.43 -1.54
C SER A 25 1.67 -0.43 -1.62
N TYR A 26 2.26 0.71 -1.96
CA TYR A 26 3.73 0.89 -2.10
C TYR A 26 4.38 1.56 -0.88
N PHE A 27 3.67 1.77 0.21
CA PHE A 27 4.22 2.49 1.36
C PHE A 27 5.29 1.70 2.12
N VAL A 28 6.42 2.33 2.36
CA VAL A 28 7.59 1.74 3.02
C VAL A 28 7.39 1.63 4.53
N SER A 29 6.72 2.60 5.14
CA SER A 29 6.38 2.65 6.57
C SER A 29 5.29 3.69 6.80
N ASN A 30 4.69 3.69 7.98
CA ASN A 30 3.69 4.71 8.35
C ASN A 30 4.29 6.13 8.36
N ARG A 31 5.57 6.27 8.77
CA ARG A 31 6.34 7.50 8.69
C ARG A 31 6.53 7.95 7.24
N ALA A 32 6.78 7.00 6.33
CA ALA A 32 7.11 7.28 4.94
C ALA A 32 5.91 7.85 4.14
N ILE A 33 4.66 7.60 4.56
CA ILE A 33 3.48 8.18 3.91
C ILE A 33 3.63 9.70 3.81
N GLY A 34 4.00 10.39 4.89
CA GLY A 34 4.25 11.83 4.87
C GLY A 34 5.46 12.28 4.03
N MET A 35 6.29 11.34 3.57
CA MET A 35 7.50 11.56 2.77
C MET A 35 7.35 11.03 1.33
N GLY A 36 6.14 11.00 0.78
CA GLY A 36 5.88 10.48 -0.56
C GLY A 36 6.08 8.97 -0.69
N GLY A 37 6.18 8.23 0.41
CA GLY A 37 6.50 6.81 0.43
C GLY A 37 7.99 6.50 0.42
N ALA A 38 8.89 7.50 0.41
CA ALA A 38 10.33 7.29 0.42
C ALA A 38 10.85 6.77 1.76
N GLY A 39 11.81 5.83 1.75
CA GLY A 39 12.41 5.29 2.96
C GLY A 39 13.03 3.90 2.84
N LEU A 40 13.29 3.37 1.62
CA LEU A 40 13.89 2.04 1.41
C LEU A 40 15.29 1.90 2.04
N SER A 41 16.04 2.98 2.11
CA SER A 41 17.39 3.03 2.70
C SER A 41 17.42 3.65 4.09
N VAL A 42 16.27 4.08 4.63
CA VAL A 42 16.20 4.73 5.93
C VAL A 42 16.39 3.71 7.05
N LEU A 43 17.43 3.92 7.83
CA LEU A 43 17.69 3.18 9.05
C LEU A 43 17.10 3.98 10.22
N SER A 44 16.23 3.36 11.01
CA SER A 44 15.53 4.01 12.12
C SER A 44 15.47 3.09 13.33
N ASN A 45 15.66 3.65 14.51
CA ASN A 45 15.54 2.92 15.77
C ASN A 45 14.11 2.87 16.33
N ASN A 46 13.19 3.64 15.76
CA ASN A 46 11.82 3.80 16.27
C ASN A 46 10.73 3.72 15.18
N SER A 47 11.07 3.25 13.97
CA SER A 47 10.12 3.06 12.89
C SER A 47 10.36 1.71 12.21
N ILE A 48 9.34 0.89 12.13
CA ILE A 48 9.43 -0.46 11.55
C ILE A 48 9.34 -0.34 10.03
N ALA A 49 10.38 -0.80 9.33
CA ALA A 49 10.41 -0.84 7.87
C ALA A 49 9.53 -1.97 7.33
N ARG A 50 8.58 -1.65 6.46
CA ARG A 50 7.63 -2.62 5.87
C ARG A 50 8.19 -3.32 4.63
N ILE A 51 8.91 -2.60 3.75
CA ILE A 51 9.36 -3.12 2.45
C ILE A 51 10.77 -3.69 2.55
N ASN A 52 11.76 -2.90 3.01
CA ASN A 52 13.13 -3.35 3.11
C ASN A 52 13.43 -3.93 4.51
N PRO A 53 13.57 -5.26 4.66
CA PRO A 53 13.80 -5.87 5.97
C PRO A 53 15.16 -5.49 6.59
N ALA A 54 16.14 -5.02 5.82
CA ALA A 54 17.41 -4.54 6.34
C ALA A 54 17.25 -3.28 7.22
N GLY A 55 16.19 -2.48 6.98
CA GLY A 55 15.87 -1.29 7.79
C GLY A 55 15.51 -1.59 9.25
N LEU A 56 15.25 -2.85 9.60
CA LEU A 56 14.95 -3.27 10.97
C LEU A 56 16.20 -3.29 11.88
N SER A 57 17.39 -3.43 11.31
CA SER A 57 18.64 -3.69 12.03
C SER A 57 19.07 -2.62 13.03
N GLN A 58 18.52 -1.41 12.96
CA GLN A 58 18.77 -0.32 13.91
C GLN A 58 17.77 -0.29 15.08
N ILE A 59 16.74 -1.14 15.06
CA ILE A 59 15.77 -1.21 16.15
C ILE A 59 16.44 -1.82 17.37
N ASN A 60 16.48 -1.06 18.46
CA ASN A 60 17.14 -1.44 19.71
C ASN A 60 16.17 -1.62 20.89
N ARG A 61 14.88 -1.37 20.67
CA ARG A 61 13.78 -1.60 21.62
C ARG A 61 12.66 -2.35 20.94
N THR A 62 11.90 -3.12 21.67
CA THR A 62 10.69 -3.73 21.12
C THR A 62 9.76 -2.64 20.66
N SER A 63 9.48 -2.62 19.36
CA SER A 63 8.70 -1.57 18.70
C SER A 63 7.43 -2.17 18.12
N TYR A 64 6.34 -1.41 18.17
CA TYR A 64 5.06 -1.79 17.58
C TYR A 64 4.46 -0.61 16.81
N SER A 65 3.67 -0.91 15.80
CA SER A 65 2.87 0.10 15.09
C SER A 65 1.56 -0.50 14.60
N ILE A 66 0.50 0.29 14.73
CA ILE A 66 -0.83 0.01 14.18
C ILE A 66 -1.27 1.21 13.38
N SER A 67 -1.92 0.99 12.24
CA SER A 67 -2.33 2.07 11.35
C SER A 67 -3.68 1.84 10.72
N ALA A 68 -4.36 2.95 10.43
CA ALA A 68 -5.58 3.05 9.66
C ALA A 68 -5.41 4.13 8.59
N LEU A 69 -6.09 3.97 7.47
CA LEU A 69 -6.07 4.89 6.34
C LEU A 69 -7.52 5.21 5.93
N TYR A 70 -7.84 6.49 5.87
CA TYR A 70 -9.02 6.99 5.18
C TYR A 70 -8.64 7.37 3.76
N GLU A 71 -9.43 6.93 2.78
CA GLU A 71 -9.28 7.30 1.37
C GLU A 71 -10.59 7.85 0.85
N GLY A 72 -10.55 9.08 0.35
CA GLY A 72 -11.64 9.74 -0.36
C GLY A 72 -11.25 9.92 -1.83
N ILE A 73 -12.07 9.41 -2.74
CA ILE A 73 -11.86 9.48 -4.18
C ILE A 73 -12.98 10.31 -4.80
N SER A 74 -12.62 11.45 -5.39
CA SER A 74 -13.50 12.20 -6.29
C SER A 74 -13.19 11.83 -7.72
N THR A 75 -14.11 11.16 -8.36
CA THR A 75 -13.95 10.61 -9.70
C THR A 75 -14.79 11.36 -10.73
N LYS A 76 -14.30 11.45 -11.97
CA LYS A 76 -14.99 12.06 -13.10
C LYS A 76 -14.67 11.30 -14.39
N ASP A 77 -15.70 10.93 -15.17
CA ASP A 77 -15.56 10.18 -16.43
C ASP A 77 -15.88 11.02 -17.69
N GLY A 78 -16.00 12.34 -17.57
CA GLY A 78 -16.40 13.25 -18.65
C GLY A 78 -17.91 13.53 -18.73
N ILE A 79 -18.76 12.67 -18.18
CA ILE A 79 -20.23 12.80 -18.17
C ILE A 79 -20.73 12.97 -16.74
N LYS A 80 -20.25 12.15 -15.82
CA LYS A 80 -20.67 12.10 -14.41
C LYS A 80 -19.48 12.31 -13.48
N SER A 81 -19.78 12.70 -12.26
CA SER A 81 -18.82 12.79 -11.17
C SER A 81 -19.42 12.13 -9.92
N GLY A 82 -18.57 11.52 -9.12
CA GLY A 82 -18.95 10.88 -7.86
C GLY A 82 -17.86 11.06 -6.80
N TYR A 83 -18.24 10.90 -5.55
CA TYR A 83 -17.31 10.86 -4.42
C TYR A 83 -17.53 9.59 -3.62
N PHE A 84 -16.44 8.91 -3.29
CA PHE A 84 -16.42 7.69 -2.49
C PHE A 84 -15.42 7.86 -1.36
N GLY A 85 -15.81 7.49 -0.15
CA GLY A 85 -14.93 7.56 1.02
C GLY A 85 -14.99 6.27 1.82
N GLU A 86 -13.83 5.75 2.20
CA GLU A 86 -13.70 4.53 2.98
C GLU A 86 -12.55 4.63 3.99
N THR A 87 -12.74 4.01 5.14
CA THR A 87 -11.67 3.84 6.15
C THR A 87 -11.36 2.36 6.29
N PHE A 88 -10.07 2.03 6.28
CA PHE A 88 -9.63 0.66 6.39
C PHE A 88 -8.37 0.54 7.24
N PHE A 89 -8.18 -0.68 7.74
CA PHE A 89 -6.98 -1.06 8.45
C PHE A 89 -5.78 -1.07 7.51
N ASP A 90 -4.70 -0.32 7.84
CA ASP A 90 -3.50 -0.21 7.02
C ASP A 90 -2.34 -1.06 7.54
N GLY A 91 -2.48 -1.72 8.67
CA GLY A 91 -1.54 -2.73 9.13
C GLY A 91 -1.20 -2.65 10.61
N PHE A 92 -0.63 -3.78 11.05
CA PHE A 92 -0.02 -3.94 12.36
C PHE A 92 1.36 -4.59 12.18
N MET A 93 2.35 -4.06 12.89
CA MET A 93 3.72 -4.60 12.89
C MET A 93 4.27 -4.59 14.31
N ILE A 94 5.08 -5.60 14.62
CA ILE A 94 5.90 -5.67 15.82
C ILE A 94 7.34 -6.05 15.43
N ALA A 95 8.33 -5.47 16.11
CA ALA A 95 9.74 -5.79 15.93
C ALA A 95 10.41 -5.95 17.28
N ILE A 96 11.12 -7.05 17.46
CA ILE A 96 11.75 -7.45 18.71
C ILE A 96 13.25 -7.58 18.47
N PRO A 97 14.08 -6.73 19.09
CA PRO A 97 15.53 -6.82 19.00
C PRO A 97 16.02 -8.01 19.85
N ILE A 98 16.68 -8.96 19.21
CA ILE A 98 17.29 -10.12 19.86
C ILE A 98 18.73 -9.82 20.25
N SER A 99 19.48 -9.17 19.37
CA SER A 99 20.85 -8.71 19.62
C SER A 99 21.06 -7.36 18.94
N PRO A 100 20.75 -6.25 19.63
CA PRO A 100 20.87 -4.91 19.06
C PRO A 100 22.27 -4.60 18.53
N LYS A 101 23.31 -5.06 19.22
CA LYS A 101 24.71 -4.87 18.83
C LYS A 101 25.04 -5.47 17.45
N ASN A 102 24.42 -6.61 17.12
CA ASN A 102 24.61 -7.30 15.85
C ASN A 102 23.49 -7.00 14.86
N GLY A 103 22.59 -6.06 15.14
CA GLY A 103 21.45 -5.72 14.31
C GLY A 103 20.44 -6.87 14.13
N ILE A 104 20.46 -7.88 15.03
CA ILE A 104 19.56 -9.04 14.94
C ILE A 104 18.21 -8.65 15.52
N VAL A 105 17.23 -8.46 14.62
CA VAL A 105 15.86 -8.07 14.96
C VAL A 105 14.90 -9.02 14.25
N LEU A 106 13.93 -9.54 14.99
CA LEU A 106 12.79 -10.27 14.44
C LEU A 106 11.59 -9.36 14.33
N SER A 107 10.86 -9.46 13.24
CA SER A 107 9.62 -8.70 13.06
C SER A 107 8.52 -9.59 12.52
N ALA A 108 7.30 -9.32 12.96
CA ALA A 108 6.09 -9.94 12.45
C ALA A 108 5.04 -8.87 12.19
N GLY A 109 4.16 -9.12 11.22
CA GLY A 109 3.09 -8.17 10.94
C GLY A 109 2.08 -8.65 9.93
N ILE A 110 1.03 -7.84 9.82
CA ILE A 110 -0.04 -7.99 8.83
C ILE A 110 -0.25 -6.63 8.17
N THR A 111 -0.19 -6.59 6.84
CA THR A 111 -0.32 -5.34 6.08
C THR A 111 -1.13 -5.59 4.80
N PRO A 112 -1.92 -4.64 4.30
CA PRO A 112 -2.54 -4.76 2.99
C PRO A 112 -1.45 -4.80 1.91
N TYR A 113 -1.65 -5.65 0.90
CA TYR A 113 -0.81 -5.71 -0.29
C TYR A 113 -1.51 -5.06 -1.49
N SER A 114 -2.81 -5.38 -1.68
CA SER A 114 -3.64 -4.73 -2.69
C SER A 114 -5.09 -4.62 -2.24
N ARG A 115 -5.85 -3.76 -2.92
CA ARG A 115 -7.27 -3.55 -2.63
C ARG A 115 -8.08 -3.38 -3.91
N ILE A 116 -9.23 -4.06 -3.97
CA ILE A 116 -10.25 -3.86 -4.97
C ILE A 116 -11.42 -3.13 -4.31
N ASN A 117 -11.80 -2.00 -4.88
CA ASN A 117 -13.00 -1.29 -4.51
C ASN A 117 -13.46 -0.45 -5.71
N TYR A 118 -14.52 -0.89 -6.39
CA TYR A 118 -15.11 -0.16 -7.51
C TYR A 118 -16.61 -0.42 -7.62
N ASN A 119 -17.33 0.58 -8.14
CA ASN A 119 -18.72 0.49 -8.51
C ASN A 119 -18.94 1.35 -9.77
N VAL A 120 -19.13 0.68 -10.89
CA VAL A 120 -19.27 1.32 -12.22
C VAL A 120 -20.60 0.91 -12.83
N ILE A 121 -21.37 1.87 -13.30
CA ILE A 121 -22.65 1.65 -13.98
C ILE A 121 -22.50 2.12 -15.42
N THR A 122 -22.71 1.20 -16.37
CA THR A 122 -22.66 1.50 -17.80
C THR A 122 -24.06 1.29 -18.38
N PRO A 123 -24.69 2.35 -18.91
CA PRO A 123 -25.92 2.18 -19.69
C PRO A 123 -25.60 1.52 -21.03
N ASP A 124 -26.47 0.64 -21.47
CA ASP A 124 -26.36 -0.06 -22.74
C ASP A 124 -27.77 -0.35 -23.31
N SER A 125 -27.85 -0.77 -24.57
CA SER A 125 -29.10 -1.10 -25.22
C SER A 125 -28.92 -2.29 -26.18
N PHE A 126 -29.87 -3.18 -26.17
CA PHE A 126 -29.94 -4.29 -27.11
C PHE A 126 -31.38 -4.45 -27.59
N ASP A 127 -31.60 -4.50 -28.92
CA ASP A 127 -32.91 -4.66 -29.55
C ASP A 127 -33.99 -3.71 -29.00
N ASN A 128 -33.66 -2.40 -28.88
CA ASN A 128 -34.50 -1.35 -28.28
C ASN A 128 -34.83 -1.52 -26.79
N ILE A 129 -34.21 -2.48 -26.10
CA ILE A 129 -34.32 -2.61 -24.64
C ILE A 129 -33.12 -1.92 -23.99
N ASN A 130 -33.38 -0.86 -23.25
CA ASN A 130 -32.35 -0.18 -22.45
C ASN A 130 -32.13 -0.94 -21.15
N TYR A 131 -30.86 -1.18 -20.80
CA TYR A 131 -30.47 -1.79 -19.54
C TYR A 131 -29.21 -1.14 -18.97
N ASN A 132 -29.00 -1.32 -17.68
CA ASN A 132 -27.79 -0.89 -17.02
C ASN A 132 -26.97 -2.12 -16.62
N THR A 133 -25.68 -2.11 -16.94
CA THR A 133 -24.72 -3.09 -16.43
C THR A 133 -23.98 -2.47 -15.25
N HIS A 134 -24.12 -3.07 -14.07
CA HIS A 134 -23.44 -2.71 -12.85
C HIS A 134 -22.24 -3.62 -12.68
N PHE A 135 -21.06 -3.02 -12.57
CA PHE A 135 -19.81 -3.70 -12.25
C PHE A 135 -19.40 -3.28 -10.84
N GLN A 136 -19.35 -4.22 -9.93
CA GLN A 136 -18.93 -3.98 -8.55
C GLN A 136 -17.81 -4.94 -8.17
N GLY A 137 -16.81 -4.44 -7.45
CA GLY A 137 -15.76 -5.26 -6.89
C GLY A 137 -15.38 -4.82 -5.50
N ASP A 138 -15.05 -5.80 -4.67
CA ASP A 138 -14.57 -5.60 -3.31
C ASP A 138 -13.53 -6.64 -2.93
N GLY A 139 -12.74 -6.34 -1.89
CA GLY A 139 -11.73 -7.23 -1.36
C GLY A 139 -10.31 -6.79 -1.66
N GLY A 140 -9.40 -7.74 -1.74
CA GLY A 140 -7.97 -7.48 -1.94
C GLY A 140 -7.09 -8.56 -1.35
N LEU A 141 -5.78 -8.33 -1.42
CA LEU A 141 -4.77 -9.20 -0.83
C LEU A 141 -4.18 -8.56 0.42
N THR A 142 -4.09 -9.35 1.47
CA THR A 142 -3.38 -9.05 2.71
C THR A 142 -2.11 -9.88 2.75
N GLN A 143 -1.05 -9.31 3.30
CA GLN A 143 0.25 -9.94 3.47
C GLN A 143 0.56 -10.09 4.96
N GLY A 144 0.59 -11.34 5.45
CA GLY A 144 1.24 -11.68 6.70
C GLY A 144 2.75 -11.80 6.47
N ASN A 145 3.58 -11.26 7.34
CA ASN A 145 5.03 -11.29 7.15
C ASN A 145 5.79 -11.65 8.42
N LEU A 146 6.92 -12.35 8.24
CA LEU A 146 7.93 -12.60 9.25
C LEU A 146 9.27 -12.16 8.67
N ALA A 147 10.00 -11.33 9.39
CA ALA A 147 11.27 -10.81 8.92
C ALA A 147 12.37 -10.94 9.98
N ILE A 148 13.59 -11.08 9.49
CA ILE A 148 14.81 -11.02 10.28
C ILE A 148 15.80 -10.09 9.63
N SER A 149 16.52 -9.32 10.44
CA SER A 149 17.64 -8.49 10.00
C SER A 149 18.91 -8.84 10.74
N ALA A 150 20.05 -8.42 10.22
CA ALA A 150 21.36 -8.52 10.85
C ALA A 150 22.31 -7.43 10.34
N LEU A 151 23.35 -7.16 11.13
CA LEU A 151 24.51 -6.33 10.79
C LEU A 151 25.76 -7.23 10.76
N PRO A 152 26.01 -8.02 9.69
CA PRO A 152 27.10 -8.99 9.63
C PRO A 152 28.48 -8.35 9.59
N ILE A 153 28.58 -7.18 9.00
CA ILE A 153 29.80 -6.38 8.87
C ILE A 153 29.41 -4.93 9.16
N ASN A 154 30.32 -4.16 9.73
CA ASN A 154 30.07 -2.72 9.96
C ASN A 154 29.57 -2.07 8.67
N ASP A 155 28.55 -1.24 8.81
CA ASP A 155 27.91 -0.47 7.74
C ASP A 155 27.11 -1.28 6.71
N ILE A 156 27.07 -2.62 6.77
CA ILE A 156 26.26 -3.45 5.87
C ILE A 156 25.12 -4.10 6.64
N HIS A 157 23.92 -3.58 6.44
CA HIS A 157 22.68 -4.11 7.01
C HIS A 157 22.02 -5.03 5.99
N VAL A 158 21.60 -6.23 6.43
CA VAL A 158 20.91 -7.20 5.59
C VAL A 158 19.62 -7.65 6.25
N GLY A 159 18.67 -8.10 5.45
CA GLY A 159 17.43 -8.65 5.99
C GLY A 159 16.75 -9.57 5.01
N ALA A 160 15.97 -10.49 5.56
CA ALA A 160 15.12 -11.40 4.82
C ALA A 160 13.71 -11.38 5.40
N LYS A 161 12.70 -11.49 4.53
CA LYS A 161 11.30 -11.48 4.90
C LYS A 161 10.56 -12.59 4.16
N PHE A 162 9.86 -13.42 4.89
CA PHE A 162 8.86 -14.36 4.41
C PHE A 162 7.51 -13.66 4.36
N ASN A 163 6.80 -13.79 3.25
CA ASN A 163 5.48 -13.21 3.01
C ASN A 163 4.47 -14.33 2.77
N TYR A 164 3.36 -14.30 3.49
CA TYR A 164 2.20 -15.12 3.23
C TYR A 164 1.07 -14.25 2.72
N TYR A 165 0.69 -14.45 1.46
CA TYR A 165 -0.41 -13.72 0.82
C TYR A 165 -1.72 -14.47 1.04
N MET A 166 -2.76 -13.75 1.41
CA MET A 166 -4.12 -14.26 1.58
C MET A 166 -5.14 -13.18 1.25
N GLY A 167 -6.28 -13.56 0.73
CA GLY A 167 -7.37 -12.62 0.49
C GLY A 167 -8.40 -13.15 -0.49
N THR A 168 -9.43 -12.34 -0.70
CA THR A 168 -10.52 -12.65 -1.63
C THR A 168 -10.76 -11.46 -2.54
N LEU A 169 -10.86 -11.73 -3.83
CA LEU A 169 -11.23 -10.74 -4.84
C LEU A 169 -12.64 -11.07 -5.33
N ASN A 170 -13.61 -10.22 -5.05
CA ASN A 170 -14.97 -10.36 -5.49
C ASN A 170 -15.24 -9.44 -6.69
N HIS A 171 -15.83 -9.98 -7.74
CA HIS A 171 -16.30 -9.23 -8.89
C HIS A 171 -17.75 -9.62 -9.18
N THR A 172 -18.64 -8.65 -9.15
CA THR A 172 -20.06 -8.82 -9.44
C THR A 172 -20.39 -8.04 -10.71
N THR A 173 -21.02 -8.71 -11.66
CA THR A 173 -21.60 -8.08 -12.85
C THR A 173 -23.09 -8.34 -12.80
N GLN A 174 -23.89 -7.30 -12.82
CA GLN A 174 -25.35 -7.38 -12.76
C GLN A 174 -25.97 -6.53 -13.86
N GLN A 175 -26.90 -7.11 -14.60
CA GLN A 175 -27.69 -6.40 -15.62
C GLN A 175 -29.09 -6.18 -15.07
N SER A 176 -29.57 -4.93 -15.07
CA SER A 176 -30.91 -4.53 -14.66
C SER A 176 -31.67 -3.93 -15.83
N PHE A 177 -32.93 -4.33 -16.02
CA PHE A 177 -33.75 -3.99 -17.16
C PHE A 177 -34.81 -2.96 -16.77
N GLY A 178 -34.70 -1.74 -17.30
CA GLY A 178 -35.67 -0.67 -17.07
C GLY A 178 -35.86 -0.31 -15.59
N SER A 179 -37.11 -0.03 -15.21
CA SER A 179 -37.53 0.23 -13.83
C SER A 179 -38.00 -1.02 -13.07
N SER A 180 -37.85 -2.21 -13.66
CA SER A 180 -38.26 -3.47 -13.05
C SER A 180 -37.26 -3.89 -11.95
N SER A 181 -37.74 -4.63 -10.96
CA SER A 181 -36.89 -5.26 -9.95
C SER A 181 -36.16 -6.52 -10.49
N GLU A 182 -36.22 -6.74 -11.77
CA GLU A 182 -35.66 -7.91 -12.46
C GLU A 182 -34.19 -7.66 -12.79
N PHE A 183 -33.35 -8.64 -12.52
CA PHE A 183 -31.94 -8.58 -12.87
C PHE A 183 -31.35 -9.96 -13.11
N SER A 184 -30.32 -10.00 -13.92
CA SER A 184 -29.42 -11.13 -14.09
C SER A 184 -28.03 -10.74 -13.63
N GLY A 185 -27.34 -11.60 -12.87
CA GLY A 185 -26.04 -11.27 -12.35
C GLY A 185 -25.12 -12.48 -12.19
N VAL A 186 -23.83 -12.21 -12.27
CA VAL A 186 -22.75 -13.17 -12.00
C VAL A 186 -21.85 -12.58 -10.94
N LYS A 187 -21.68 -13.26 -9.81
CA LYS A 187 -20.65 -12.98 -8.82
C LYS A 187 -19.52 -13.99 -8.97
N ARG A 188 -18.32 -13.50 -9.19
CA ARG A 188 -17.09 -14.26 -9.22
C ARG A 188 -16.30 -13.96 -7.97
N SER A 189 -16.00 -14.96 -7.16
CA SER A 189 -15.17 -14.87 -5.96
C SER A 189 -13.88 -15.65 -6.19
N LEU A 190 -12.75 -15.01 -5.96
CA LEU A 190 -11.40 -15.59 -6.07
C LEU A 190 -10.76 -15.58 -4.70
N GLU A 191 -10.67 -16.73 -4.05
CA GLU A 191 -9.88 -16.90 -2.83
C GLU A 191 -8.43 -17.18 -3.21
N LEU A 192 -7.50 -16.37 -2.70
CA LEU A 192 -6.08 -16.39 -3.05
C LEU A 192 -5.22 -16.71 -1.84
N ARG A 193 -4.27 -17.63 -2.01
CA ARG A 193 -3.27 -17.98 -0.99
C ARG A 193 -1.93 -18.28 -1.65
N GLY A 194 -0.84 -17.80 -1.05
CA GLY A 194 0.50 -18.10 -1.57
C GLY A 194 1.61 -17.54 -0.72
N VAL A 195 2.83 -17.81 -1.13
CA VAL A 195 4.04 -17.40 -0.41
C VAL A 195 4.99 -16.64 -1.30
N GLY A 196 5.80 -15.79 -0.69
CA GLY A 196 6.86 -15.06 -1.35
C GLY A 196 7.98 -14.71 -0.39
N PHE A 197 9.11 -14.28 -0.93
CA PHE A 197 10.28 -13.90 -0.16
C PHE A 197 10.77 -12.53 -0.60
N THR A 198 11.28 -11.76 0.35
CA THR A 198 11.92 -10.47 0.10
C THR A 198 13.27 -10.46 0.81
N ILE A 199 14.30 -10.04 0.11
CA ILE A 199 15.62 -9.78 0.68
C ILE A 199 15.97 -8.32 0.48
N GLY A 200 16.71 -7.77 1.42
CA GLY A 200 17.13 -6.38 1.34
C GLY A 200 18.49 -6.15 1.95
N SER A 201 19.12 -5.08 1.51
CA SER A 201 20.36 -4.60 2.10
C SER A 201 20.35 -3.07 2.17
N VAL A 202 21.06 -2.52 3.16
CA VAL A 202 21.38 -1.10 3.27
C VAL A 202 22.86 -0.97 3.59
N TYR A 203 23.54 -0.13 2.84
CA TYR A 203 24.93 0.25 3.08
C TYR A 203 24.97 1.67 3.66
N SER A 204 25.56 1.84 4.85
CA SER A 204 25.66 3.11 5.58
C SER A 204 27.10 3.68 5.64
N GLY A 205 28.06 2.98 5.06
CA GLY A 205 29.49 3.34 5.12
C GLY A 205 29.91 4.49 4.19
N LEU A 206 29.03 5.04 3.35
CA LEU A 206 29.37 6.15 2.46
C LEU A 206 29.81 7.41 3.20
N LYS A 207 29.37 7.62 4.44
CA LYS A 207 29.84 8.73 5.26
C LYS A 207 31.36 8.75 5.43
N ASN A 208 31.98 7.57 5.59
CA ASN A 208 33.43 7.41 5.75
C ASN A 208 34.17 7.71 4.45
N ALA A 209 33.64 7.23 3.31
CA ALA A 209 34.21 7.45 1.99
C ALA A 209 34.14 8.92 1.54
N LEU A 210 33.11 9.65 1.98
CA LEU A 210 32.88 11.06 1.62
C LEU A 210 33.35 12.02 2.71
N HIS A 211 34.02 11.53 3.76
CA HIS A 211 34.50 12.32 4.91
C HIS A 211 33.44 13.22 5.55
N LEU A 212 32.19 12.70 5.64
CA LEU A 212 31.11 13.40 6.31
C LEU A 212 31.30 13.40 7.82
N SER A 213 30.77 14.39 8.50
CA SER A 213 30.80 14.44 9.97
C SER A 213 30.05 13.24 10.58
N ASP A 214 30.43 12.84 11.81
CA ASP A 214 29.80 11.70 12.51
C ASP A 214 28.29 11.88 12.75
N ALA A 215 27.82 13.12 12.77
CA ALA A 215 26.40 13.46 12.89
C ALA A 215 25.60 13.21 11.61
N ASN A 216 26.26 12.96 10.46
CA ASN A 216 25.64 12.76 9.16
C ASN A 216 25.77 11.32 8.70
N SER A 217 24.78 10.79 8.02
CA SER A 217 24.88 9.51 7.33
C SER A 217 24.28 9.59 5.93
N LEU A 218 24.91 8.89 5.00
CA LEU A 218 24.43 8.70 3.65
C LEU A 218 24.29 7.20 3.41
N ASN A 219 23.05 6.73 3.19
CA ASN A 219 22.76 5.33 3.04
C ASN A 219 22.27 5.03 1.62
N ILE A 220 22.59 3.83 1.12
CA ILE A 220 22.03 3.26 -0.09
C ILE A 220 21.33 1.96 0.27
N GLY A 221 20.11 1.78 -0.19
CA GLY A 221 19.31 0.58 0.06
C GLY A 221 18.88 -0.10 -1.24
N ILE A 222 18.88 -1.43 -1.21
CA ILE A 222 18.36 -2.27 -2.29
C ILE A 222 17.41 -3.29 -1.68
N VAL A 223 16.29 -3.56 -2.36
CA VAL A 223 15.34 -4.60 -1.99
C VAL A 223 14.91 -5.38 -3.21
N PHE A 224 14.82 -6.69 -3.07
CA PHE A 224 14.34 -7.62 -4.09
C PHE A 224 13.25 -8.51 -3.51
N SER A 225 12.09 -8.57 -4.16
CA SER A 225 11.03 -9.53 -3.85
C SER A 225 10.91 -10.54 -4.98
N THR A 226 10.85 -11.82 -4.62
CA THR A 226 10.75 -12.92 -5.58
C THR A 226 9.40 -12.95 -6.26
N THR A 227 9.32 -13.60 -7.42
CA THR A 227 8.04 -13.98 -8.01
C THR A 227 7.27 -14.90 -7.04
N SER A 228 5.99 -14.60 -6.81
CA SER A 228 5.11 -15.38 -5.95
C SER A 228 4.04 -16.08 -6.78
N TYR A 229 3.80 -17.34 -6.47
CA TYR A 229 2.73 -18.14 -7.07
C TYR A 229 1.63 -18.36 -6.03
N LEU A 230 0.43 -17.88 -6.35
CA LEU A 230 -0.73 -18.03 -5.50
C LEU A 230 -1.66 -19.10 -6.09
N THR A 231 -2.21 -19.91 -5.23
CA THR A 231 -3.37 -20.75 -5.59
C THR A 231 -4.61 -19.88 -5.51
N ALA A 232 -5.39 -19.90 -6.58
CA ALA A 232 -6.65 -19.19 -6.71
C ALA A 232 -7.79 -20.22 -6.78
N ILE A 233 -8.71 -20.15 -5.83
CA ILE A 233 -9.94 -20.93 -5.85
C ILE A 233 -11.04 -20.02 -6.35
N GLU A 234 -11.60 -20.32 -7.51
CA GLU A 234 -12.66 -19.54 -8.15
C GLU A 234 -14.03 -20.19 -7.89
N GLU A 235 -14.94 -19.39 -7.38
CA GLU A 235 -16.35 -19.73 -7.26
C GLU A 235 -17.18 -18.73 -8.07
N LYS A 236 -18.14 -19.25 -8.84
CA LYS A 236 -19.09 -18.43 -9.62
C LYS A 236 -20.51 -18.68 -9.14
N PHE A 237 -21.21 -17.59 -8.87
CA PHE A 237 -22.60 -17.61 -8.48
C PHE A 237 -23.42 -16.87 -9.54
N TYR A 238 -24.39 -17.55 -10.14
CA TYR A 238 -25.34 -16.96 -11.05
C TYR A 238 -26.63 -16.64 -10.30
N THR A 239 -27.10 -15.43 -10.42
CA THR A 239 -28.36 -14.99 -9.81
C THR A 239 -29.26 -14.47 -10.90
N TYR A 240 -30.46 -14.97 -10.90
CA TYR A 240 -31.54 -14.50 -11.77
C TYR A 240 -32.74 -14.16 -10.91
N LYS A 241 -33.26 -12.94 -11.05
CA LYS A 241 -34.43 -12.46 -10.31
C LYS A 241 -35.46 -11.96 -11.28
N THR A 242 -36.68 -12.49 -11.15
CA THR A 242 -37.90 -11.96 -11.77
C THR A 242 -38.79 -11.30 -10.70
N ALA A 243 -39.92 -10.73 -11.12
CA ALA A 243 -40.89 -10.16 -10.20
C ALA A 243 -41.36 -11.13 -9.09
N THR A 244 -41.36 -12.44 -9.36
CA THR A 244 -41.92 -13.48 -8.49
C THR A 244 -40.91 -14.49 -7.98
N LEU A 245 -39.74 -14.62 -8.58
CA LEU A 245 -38.78 -15.68 -8.28
C LEU A 245 -37.36 -15.14 -8.23
N THR A 246 -36.57 -15.59 -7.25
CA THR A 246 -35.11 -15.41 -7.21
C THR A 246 -34.47 -16.79 -7.25
N THR A 247 -33.70 -17.08 -8.29
CA THR A 247 -32.94 -18.31 -8.43
C THR A 247 -31.44 -17.98 -8.29
N ARG A 248 -30.74 -18.78 -7.48
CA ARG A 248 -29.28 -18.72 -7.35
C ARG A 248 -28.71 -20.10 -7.65
N ASP A 249 -27.79 -20.15 -8.59
CA ASP A 249 -27.06 -21.36 -8.95
C ASP A 249 -25.57 -21.15 -8.70
N THR A 250 -24.86 -22.22 -8.31
CA THR A 250 -23.43 -22.19 -8.01
C THR A 250 -22.72 -23.07 -9.03
N ALA A 251 -21.85 -22.47 -9.82
CA ALA A 251 -20.97 -23.23 -10.69
C ALA A 251 -19.88 -23.95 -9.87
N ALA A 252 -19.31 -24.99 -10.48
CA ALA A 252 -18.22 -25.74 -9.86
C ALA A 252 -17.04 -24.85 -9.49
N SER A 253 -16.43 -25.13 -8.33
CA SER A 253 -15.20 -24.50 -7.90
C SER A 253 -14.03 -24.98 -8.75
N ASN A 254 -13.21 -24.07 -9.24
CA ASN A 254 -12.02 -24.35 -10.04
C ASN A 254 -10.76 -23.82 -9.35
N ASN A 255 -9.68 -24.59 -9.45
CA ASN A 255 -8.38 -24.19 -8.93
C ASN A 255 -7.50 -23.64 -10.06
N PHE A 256 -6.98 -22.45 -9.86
CA PHE A 256 -6.08 -21.78 -10.80
C PHE A 256 -4.77 -21.40 -10.11
N LYS A 257 -3.78 -21.03 -10.90
CA LYS A 257 -2.55 -20.41 -10.42
C LYS A 257 -2.49 -18.96 -10.87
N MET A 258 -2.19 -18.08 -9.93
CA MET A 258 -1.91 -16.67 -10.17
C MET A 258 -0.44 -16.41 -9.91
N ARG A 259 0.22 -15.67 -10.80
CA ARG A 259 1.61 -15.27 -10.67
C ARG A 259 1.71 -13.78 -10.39
N ILE A 260 2.23 -13.41 -9.22
CA ILE A 260 2.65 -12.05 -8.90
C ILE A 260 4.13 -11.94 -9.27
N PRO A 261 4.53 -11.00 -10.15
CA PRO A 261 5.90 -10.88 -10.62
C PRO A 261 6.85 -10.32 -9.55
N TYR A 262 8.14 -10.55 -9.77
CA TYR A 262 9.21 -10.00 -8.93
C TYR A 262 9.21 -8.48 -8.95
N SER A 263 9.78 -7.90 -7.89
CA SER A 263 9.99 -6.46 -7.78
C SER A 263 11.40 -6.12 -7.30
N LEU A 264 11.85 -4.93 -7.66
CA LEU A 264 13.13 -4.35 -7.30
C LEU A 264 12.91 -2.94 -6.74
N GLY A 265 13.58 -2.59 -5.66
CA GLY A 265 13.61 -1.25 -5.13
C GLY A 265 15.05 -0.79 -4.90
N PHE A 266 15.30 0.46 -5.19
CA PHE A 266 16.55 1.15 -4.89
C PHE A 266 16.22 2.46 -4.18
N GLY A 267 16.95 2.78 -3.12
CA GLY A 267 16.74 4.01 -2.37
C GLY A 267 18.03 4.61 -1.85
N THR A 268 18.01 5.91 -1.68
CA THR A 268 19.08 6.65 -1.01
C THR A 268 18.50 7.52 0.10
N SER A 269 19.22 7.69 1.19
CA SER A 269 18.81 8.59 2.26
C SER A 269 20.01 9.31 2.86
N TYR A 270 19.83 10.59 3.11
CA TYR A 270 20.79 11.44 3.82
C TYR A 270 20.16 11.89 5.13
N LEU A 271 20.81 11.56 6.22
CA LEU A 271 20.43 11.95 7.57
C LEU A 271 21.44 12.96 8.10
N SER A 272 20.96 14.09 8.61
CA SER A 272 21.75 15.06 9.37
C SER A 272 21.16 15.23 10.77
N GLU A 273 21.74 16.08 11.58
CA GLU A 273 21.22 16.38 12.93
C GLU A 273 19.80 16.95 12.93
N ARG A 274 19.40 17.66 11.86
CA ARG A 274 18.13 18.39 11.80
C ARG A 274 17.14 17.86 10.79
N PHE A 275 17.59 17.16 9.78
CA PHE A 275 16.72 16.68 8.71
C PHE A 275 17.16 15.33 8.15
N LEU A 276 16.19 14.62 7.63
CA LEU A 276 16.35 13.42 6.83
C LEU A 276 15.80 13.72 5.42
N LEU A 277 16.56 13.36 4.39
CA LEU A 277 16.08 13.33 2.99
C LEU A 277 16.13 11.89 2.49
N ALA A 278 15.14 11.48 1.72
CA ALA A 278 15.10 10.15 1.12
C ALA A 278 14.55 10.22 -0.30
N THR A 279 15.07 9.35 -1.17
CA THR A 279 14.61 9.18 -2.55
C THR A 279 14.64 7.71 -2.90
N ASP A 280 13.56 7.21 -3.49
CA ASP A 280 13.41 5.82 -3.85
C ASP A 280 12.89 5.65 -5.28
N ILE A 281 13.27 4.54 -5.91
CA ILE A 281 12.70 4.03 -7.14
C ILE A 281 12.31 2.57 -6.88
N TYR A 282 11.07 2.22 -7.17
CA TYR A 282 10.55 0.87 -7.03
C TYR A 282 9.97 0.40 -8.37
N TYR A 283 10.38 -0.79 -8.81
CA TYR A 283 9.98 -1.41 -10.07
C TYR A 283 9.31 -2.75 -9.82
N GLN A 284 8.23 -3.05 -10.56
CA GLN A 284 7.61 -4.37 -10.57
C GLN A 284 7.21 -4.78 -11.97
N ASN A 285 7.59 -6.01 -12.38
CA ASN A 285 7.46 -6.52 -13.76
C ASN A 285 6.04 -7.09 -14.03
N TRP A 286 5.03 -6.24 -14.00
CA TRP A 286 3.63 -6.65 -14.15
C TRP A 286 3.27 -7.22 -15.53
N LYS A 287 4.05 -7.01 -16.56
CA LYS A 287 3.90 -7.71 -17.85
C LYS A 287 4.00 -9.23 -17.71
N ARG A 288 4.65 -9.72 -16.65
CA ARG A 288 4.77 -11.15 -16.35
C ARG A 288 3.69 -11.67 -15.40
N TYR A 289 2.71 -10.83 -15.05
CA TYR A 289 1.53 -11.31 -14.34
C TYR A 289 0.78 -12.34 -15.20
N THR A 290 0.31 -13.42 -14.58
CA THR A 290 -0.54 -14.41 -15.25
C THR A 290 -1.62 -14.89 -14.30
N PHE A 291 -2.80 -15.09 -14.84
CA PHE A 291 -3.89 -15.81 -14.19
C PHE A 291 -4.20 -17.04 -15.03
N ASN A 292 -4.12 -18.23 -14.47
CA ASN A 292 -4.26 -19.51 -15.17
C ASN A 292 -3.37 -19.62 -16.44
N GLY A 293 -2.13 -19.13 -16.37
CA GLY A 293 -1.19 -19.13 -17.49
C GLY A 293 -1.45 -18.07 -18.57
N VAL A 294 -2.55 -17.32 -18.47
CA VAL A 294 -2.89 -16.24 -19.42
C VAL A 294 -2.39 -14.91 -18.89
N SER A 295 -1.69 -14.16 -19.73
CA SER A 295 -1.24 -12.78 -19.43
C SER A 295 -2.39 -11.80 -19.61
N ALA A 296 -2.44 -10.77 -18.79
CA ALA A 296 -3.42 -9.68 -18.93
C ALA A 296 -2.84 -8.57 -19.81
N SER A 297 -3.55 -8.24 -20.90
CA SER A 297 -3.17 -7.19 -21.86
C SER A 297 -3.26 -5.78 -21.26
N GLU A 298 -4.11 -5.63 -20.26
CA GLU A 298 -4.38 -4.38 -19.55
C GLU A 298 -3.31 -4.05 -18.49
N LEU A 299 -2.27 -4.90 -18.37
CA LEU A 299 -1.19 -4.71 -17.40
C LEU A 299 0.13 -4.37 -18.09
N ARG A 300 0.89 -3.50 -17.46
CA ARG A 300 2.23 -3.07 -17.85
C ARG A 300 3.15 -3.04 -16.64
N ASP A 301 4.47 -2.97 -16.89
CA ASP A 301 5.43 -2.77 -15.81
C ASP A 301 5.14 -1.47 -15.05
N SER A 302 5.24 -1.51 -13.73
CA SER A 302 5.06 -0.37 -12.86
C SER A 302 6.36 0.19 -12.34
N TYR A 303 6.39 1.51 -12.18
CA TYR A 303 7.50 2.26 -11.58
C TYR A 303 6.92 3.26 -10.58
N CYS A 304 7.44 3.25 -9.37
CA CYS A 304 7.13 4.26 -8.37
C CYS A 304 8.41 5.03 -8.03
N PHE A 305 8.37 6.34 -8.24
CA PHE A 305 9.41 7.26 -7.80
C PHE A 305 8.89 8.05 -6.61
N SER A 306 9.68 8.16 -5.56
CA SER A 306 9.34 8.86 -4.33
C SER A 306 10.50 9.73 -3.88
N ILE A 307 10.19 10.93 -3.39
CA ILE A 307 11.16 11.82 -2.74
C ILE A 307 10.49 12.46 -1.54
N GLY A 308 11.21 12.56 -0.44
CA GLY A 308 10.67 13.20 0.75
C GLY A 308 11.73 13.64 1.73
N GLY A 309 11.30 14.51 2.62
CA GLY A 309 12.11 15.04 3.70
C GLY A 309 11.37 15.05 5.03
N GLU A 310 12.12 14.94 6.10
CA GLU A 310 11.63 15.08 7.47
C GLU A 310 12.51 16.06 8.24
N LEU A 311 11.88 17.06 8.84
CA LEU A 311 12.50 17.87 9.88
C LEU A 311 12.45 17.08 11.18
N LEU A 312 13.63 16.74 11.71
CA LEU A 312 13.75 15.90 12.89
C LEU A 312 13.35 16.66 14.18
N PRO A 313 12.69 15.98 15.12
CA PRO A 313 12.29 16.59 16.37
C PRO A 313 13.51 16.88 17.26
N LYS A 314 13.45 17.97 18.00
CA LYS A 314 14.42 18.21 19.09
C LYS A 314 14.21 17.19 20.19
N ARG A 315 15.31 16.61 20.67
CA ARG A 315 15.30 15.61 21.75
C ARG A 315 15.26 16.24 23.14
N ASP A 316 15.53 17.54 23.24
CA ASP A 316 15.49 18.26 24.49
C ASP A 316 14.05 18.41 24.99
N GLN A 317 13.76 17.87 26.17
CA GLN A 317 12.45 17.95 26.80
C GLN A 317 12.05 19.38 27.20
N SER A 318 13.02 20.28 27.39
CA SER A 318 12.78 21.70 27.66
C SER A 318 12.39 22.49 26.41
N ALA A 319 12.59 21.94 25.20
CA ALA A 319 12.20 22.58 23.96
C ALA A 319 10.68 22.74 23.84
N PRO A 320 10.20 23.83 23.21
CA PRO A 320 8.76 24.00 22.92
C PRO A 320 8.16 22.78 22.25
N TYR A 321 6.91 22.44 22.58
CA TYR A 321 6.25 21.23 22.15
C TYR A 321 6.29 21.03 20.63
N LEU A 322 6.03 22.08 19.83
CA LEU A 322 6.07 22.03 18.37
C LEU A 322 7.48 21.70 17.82
N GLN A 323 8.54 22.01 18.52
CA GLN A 323 9.92 21.67 18.11
C GLN A 323 10.29 20.21 18.42
N ARG A 324 9.47 19.52 19.23
CA ARG A 324 9.61 18.11 19.55
C ARG A 324 8.81 17.21 18.59
N MET A 325 8.08 17.82 17.66
CA MET A 325 7.31 17.11 16.62
C MET A 325 8.15 16.99 15.35
N PRO A 326 8.23 15.83 14.71
CA PRO A 326 8.74 15.70 13.34
C PRO A 326 7.73 16.24 12.35
N TYR A 327 8.20 16.93 11.31
CA TYR A 327 7.41 17.42 10.19
C TYR A 327 7.93 16.82 8.89
N ARG A 328 7.03 16.42 8.00
CA ARG A 328 7.35 15.69 6.77
C ARG A 328 6.70 16.32 5.57
N LEU A 329 7.41 16.27 4.45
CA LEU A 329 6.90 16.68 3.15
C LEU A 329 7.44 15.72 2.10
N GLY A 330 6.65 15.39 1.09
CA GLY A 330 7.07 14.48 0.04
C GLY A 330 6.27 14.64 -1.24
N PHE A 331 6.79 14.00 -2.26
CA PHE A 331 6.19 13.87 -3.59
C PHE A 331 6.40 12.45 -4.09
N PHE A 332 5.43 11.92 -4.83
CA PHE A 332 5.59 10.67 -5.55
C PHE A 332 5.01 10.76 -6.96
N TYR A 333 5.57 9.93 -7.83
CA TYR A 333 5.06 9.63 -9.15
C TYR A 333 4.98 8.11 -9.31
N ASN A 334 3.77 7.60 -9.51
CA ASN A 334 3.47 6.19 -9.70
C ASN A 334 3.01 5.96 -11.15
N SER A 335 3.89 5.40 -11.96
CA SER A 335 3.54 4.82 -13.25
C SER A 335 2.88 3.48 -12.97
N SER A 336 1.55 3.50 -12.70
CA SER A 336 0.82 2.33 -12.25
C SER A 336 0.87 1.19 -13.26
N TYR A 337 0.55 -0.01 -12.84
CA TYR A 337 0.59 -1.18 -13.71
C TYR A 337 -0.62 -1.30 -14.66
N TYR A 338 -1.56 -0.35 -14.61
CA TYR A 338 -2.73 -0.31 -15.48
C TYR A 338 -2.41 0.27 -16.86
N ARG A 339 -2.91 -0.39 -17.91
CA ARG A 339 -2.92 0.10 -19.29
C ARG A 339 -4.30 -0.14 -19.89
N ILE A 340 -5.06 0.91 -20.09
CA ILE A 340 -6.46 0.84 -20.54
C ILE A 340 -6.59 1.58 -21.88
N ASN A 341 -7.19 0.94 -22.87
CA ASN A 341 -7.26 1.46 -24.25
C ASN A 341 -5.88 1.89 -24.77
N ASP A 342 -4.85 1.05 -24.50
CA ASP A 342 -3.43 1.29 -24.81
C ASP A 342 -2.81 2.54 -24.16
N LYS A 343 -3.54 3.23 -23.28
CA LYS A 343 -3.01 4.37 -22.51
C LYS A 343 -2.55 3.94 -21.12
N PRO A 344 -1.37 4.41 -20.69
CA PRO A 344 -0.89 4.22 -19.33
C PRO A 344 -1.68 5.06 -18.34
N ILE A 345 -2.02 4.47 -17.21
CA ILE A 345 -2.62 5.19 -16.09
C ILE A 345 -1.52 5.54 -15.10
N ASN A 346 -1.30 6.82 -14.89
CA ASN A 346 -0.29 7.32 -13.97
C ASN A 346 -0.96 8.06 -12.82
N GLU A 347 -0.29 8.08 -11.67
CA GLU A 347 -0.70 8.82 -10.48
C GLU A 347 0.48 9.64 -9.99
N PHE A 348 0.25 10.87 -9.57
CA PHE A 348 1.25 11.68 -8.88
C PHE A 348 0.59 12.41 -7.72
N GLY A 349 1.33 12.61 -6.65
CA GLY A 349 0.78 13.23 -5.45
C GLY A 349 1.82 13.95 -4.61
N ILE A 350 1.31 14.84 -3.81
CA ILE A 350 2.06 15.53 -2.75
C ILE A 350 1.60 14.98 -1.41
N THR A 351 2.53 14.88 -0.47
CA THR A 351 2.27 14.36 0.86
C THR A 351 2.84 15.29 1.91
N GLY A 352 2.21 15.29 3.05
CA GLY A 352 2.69 15.98 4.24
C GLY A 352 2.38 15.14 5.48
N GLY A 353 3.07 15.40 6.57
CA GLY A 353 2.80 14.68 7.80
C GLY A 353 3.51 15.27 9.01
N PHE A 354 3.05 14.87 10.17
CA PHE A 354 3.69 15.21 11.43
C PHE A 354 3.46 14.13 12.47
N GLY A 355 4.35 14.09 13.47
CA GLY A 355 4.24 13.15 14.58
C GLY A 355 3.97 13.89 15.89
N ILE A 356 3.05 13.37 16.67
CA ILE A 356 2.65 13.90 17.97
C ILE A 356 3.26 12.99 19.05
N PRO A 357 4.31 13.39 19.75
CA PRO A 357 4.82 12.63 20.89
C PRO A 357 3.79 12.68 22.04
N ILE A 358 3.44 11.52 22.61
CA ILE A 358 2.47 11.43 23.71
C ILE A 358 3.21 11.29 25.02
N PHE A 359 3.81 10.15 25.27
CA PHE A 359 4.66 9.90 26.45
C PHE A 359 5.73 8.86 26.10
N GLY A 360 6.93 9.01 26.69
CA GLY A 360 8.06 8.15 26.37
C GLY A 360 8.36 8.13 24.88
N ASP A 361 8.41 6.93 24.31
CA ASP A 361 8.63 6.71 22.87
C ASP A 361 7.30 6.47 22.10
N VAL A 362 6.14 6.67 22.75
CA VAL A 362 4.83 6.53 22.11
C VAL A 362 4.49 7.77 21.30
N ARG A 363 4.12 7.59 20.05
CA ARG A 363 3.83 8.65 19.11
C ARG A 363 2.64 8.32 18.22
N ILE A 364 1.83 9.33 17.93
CA ILE A 364 0.85 9.32 16.85
C ILE A 364 1.46 10.00 15.64
N ASP A 365 1.51 9.31 14.50
CA ASP A 365 1.89 9.90 13.22
C ASP A 365 0.63 10.12 12.38
N LEU A 366 0.50 11.34 11.85
CA LEU A 366 -0.54 11.73 10.91
C LEU A 366 0.11 12.03 9.56
N GLY A 367 -0.45 11.46 8.49
CA GLY A 367 -0.04 11.70 7.12
C GLY A 367 -1.22 12.11 6.28
N ILE A 368 -1.02 13.09 5.41
CA ILE A 368 -1.98 13.60 4.44
C ILE A 368 -1.37 13.43 3.06
N GLU A 369 -2.15 12.93 2.13
CA GLU A 369 -1.79 12.79 0.73
C GLU A 369 -2.90 13.33 -0.14
N TYR A 370 -2.51 14.07 -1.19
CA TYR A 370 -3.42 14.47 -2.25
C TYR A 370 -2.80 14.10 -3.60
N SER A 371 -3.50 13.28 -4.37
CA SER A 371 -2.99 12.76 -5.64
C SER A 371 -4.01 12.84 -6.77
N PHE A 372 -3.48 12.79 -8.01
CA PHE A 372 -4.23 12.84 -9.25
C PHE A 372 -3.89 11.59 -10.07
N ARG A 373 -4.91 10.86 -10.50
CA ARG A 373 -4.75 9.62 -11.28
C ARG A 373 -5.63 9.62 -12.52
N GLY A 374 -5.08 9.11 -13.63
CA GLY A 374 -5.81 8.89 -14.88
C GLY A 374 -6.12 10.15 -15.67
N THR A 375 -7.02 10.03 -16.65
CA THR A 375 -7.44 11.07 -17.58
C THR A 375 -8.88 10.83 -18.04
N THR A 376 -9.57 11.89 -18.45
CA THR A 376 -10.92 11.80 -19.03
C THR A 376 -10.92 11.51 -20.53
N ASP A 377 -9.74 11.40 -21.17
CA ASP A 377 -9.64 11.03 -22.58
C ASP A 377 -10.21 9.62 -22.84
N LEU A 378 -10.78 9.38 -24.02
CA LEU A 378 -11.34 8.10 -24.41
C LEU A 378 -12.37 7.52 -23.42
N GLN A 379 -13.16 8.37 -22.80
CA GLN A 379 -14.14 7.99 -21.75
C GLN A 379 -13.54 7.27 -20.55
N MET A 380 -12.26 7.52 -20.29
CA MET A 380 -11.61 7.05 -19.07
C MET A 380 -11.95 7.93 -17.87
N GLN A 381 -11.56 7.46 -16.70
CA GLN A 381 -11.84 8.08 -15.42
C GLN A 381 -10.64 8.88 -14.94
N LYS A 382 -10.87 10.10 -14.46
CA LYS A 382 -9.90 10.91 -13.71
C LYS A 382 -10.28 10.92 -12.25
N ASP A 383 -9.35 10.53 -11.39
CA ASP A 383 -9.51 10.47 -9.94
C ASP A 383 -8.68 11.57 -9.27
N ASN A 384 -9.30 12.30 -8.35
CA ASN A 384 -8.62 13.11 -7.35
C ASN A 384 -8.75 12.35 -6.03
N ILE A 385 -7.62 11.97 -5.44
CA ILE A 385 -7.57 11.07 -4.30
C ILE A 385 -7.03 11.84 -3.10
N PHE A 386 -7.77 11.80 -2.01
CA PHE A 386 -7.34 12.31 -0.71
C PHE A 386 -7.16 11.15 0.24
N ARG A 387 -5.97 11.02 0.85
CA ARG A 387 -5.70 10.03 1.87
C ARG A 387 -5.29 10.69 3.17
N LEU A 388 -5.86 10.21 4.27
CA LEU A 388 -5.49 10.57 5.63
C LEU A 388 -5.05 9.32 6.37
N SER A 389 -3.77 9.23 6.69
CA SER A 389 -3.23 8.11 7.46
C SER A 389 -3.11 8.49 8.93
N PHE A 390 -3.44 7.54 9.77
CA PHE A 390 -3.28 7.59 11.20
C PHE A 390 -2.48 6.37 11.66
N SER A 391 -1.42 6.57 12.43
CA SER A 391 -0.72 5.46 13.04
C SER A 391 -0.33 5.77 14.48
N LEU A 392 -0.46 4.76 15.33
CA LEU A 392 0.07 4.73 16.68
C LEU A 392 1.32 3.84 16.67
N SER A 393 2.44 4.38 17.10
CA SER A 393 3.69 3.66 17.24
C SER A 393 4.31 3.88 18.62
N GLY A 394 4.99 2.86 19.10
CA GLY A 394 5.70 2.95 20.38
C GLY A 394 6.87 1.98 20.42
N SER A 395 7.78 2.21 21.37
CA SER A 395 8.88 1.32 21.65
C SER A 395 9.17 1.25 23.15
N GLU A 396 9.48 0.04 23.61
CA GLU A 396 9.75 -0.26 25.01
C GLU A 396 10.91 -1.24 25.16
N LEU A 397 11.57 -1.19 26.30
CA LEU A 397 12.60 -2.17 26.68
C LEU A 397 11.90 -3.42 27.24
N TRP A 398 11.87 -4.51 26.44
CA TRP A 398 11.41 -5.81 26.91
C TRP A 398 12.60 -6.68 27.31
N PHE A 399 12.37 -7.64 28.20
CA PHE A 399 13.37 -8.62 28.66
C PHE A 399 14.56 -8.02 29.43
N VAL A 400 14.47 -6.77 29.86
CA VAL A 400 15.44 -6.20 30.83
C VAL A 400 14.97 -6.56 32.23
N ARG A 401 15.79 -7.30 32.95
CA ARG A 401 15.54 -7.50 34.39
C ARG A 401 15.75 -6.16 35.09
N PRO A 402 14.78 -5.65 35.88
CA PRO A 402 15.06 -4.53 36.75
C PRO A 402 16.20 -4.95 37.70
N GLU A 403 17.26 -4.18 37.72
CA GLU A 403 18.30 -4.36 38.76
C GLU A 403 17.58 -4.19 40.10
N GLN A 404 17.64 -5.24 40.92
CA GLN A 404 17.21 -5.14 42.31
C GLN A 404 18.27 -4.29 43.01
N GLU A 405 17.90 -3.03 43.35
CA GLU A 405 18.64 -2.18 44.28
C GLU A 405 18.63 -2.77 45.70
#